data_576cfbcd71e0d26dfeb4a670b2637d2c
#
_entry.id   576cfbcd71e0d26dfeb4a670b2637d2c
#
_cell.length_a   1.000
_cell.length_b   1.000
_cell.length_c   1.000
_cell.angle_alpha   90.00
_cell.angle_beta   90.00
_cell.angle_gamma   90.00
#
_symmetry.space_group_name_H-M   'P 1'
#
loop_
_entity.id
_entity.type
_entity.pdbx_description
1 polymer ?
#
loop_
_entity_poly.entity_id
_entity_poly.type
_entity_poly.pdbx_seq_one_letter_code
_entity_poly.pdbx_strand_id
1 'polypeptide(L)'
;MTSIFSDINYGSLLVLWLALAVDAVWRWPQSTHPLTFMRYLVRQMGRKVLPSSSFSPFQHYISGSLAALVLLTPIVVCLAILVYMAEYPIFFEAVIMVVLLDFGYQRQQYKKVLKSVGRNKKSLAREMVGTITARQCDTLTDIGIAKAAIESLWLKFLYLYCGVIFYFVVAGPIGALVYRLLLLTTWQWHFRTPTMRYFATPVRKLVSLLVLPPAFIGALLSLLVSHPVKALKAFRRCS
;
A
#
# COMPACT_ATOMS: atom_id res chain seq x y z
N MET A 1 -9.06 29.41 -5.74
CA MET A 1 -8.74 28.03 -6.16
C MET A 1 -7.34 27.89 -6.79
N THR A 2 -6.60 28.97 -6.90
CA THR A 2 -5.25 29.08 -7.53
C THR A 2 -4.08 28.94 -6.54
N SER A 3 -4.32 28.85 -5.22
CA SER A 3 -3.26 28.83 -4.21
C SER A 3 -2.72 27.43 -3.86
N ILE A 4 -3.41 26.35 -4.22
CA ILE A 4 -2.98 24.97 -3.87
C ILE A 4 -1.78 24.51 -4.71
N PHE A 5 -1.60 25.07 -5.91
CA PHE A 5 -0.48 24.69 -6.80
C PHE A 5 0.72 25.62 -6.74
N SER A 6 0.58 26.81 -6.13
CA SER A 6 1.70 27.77 -5.98
C SER A 6 2.69 27.40 -4.88
N ASP A 7 2.28 26.55 -3.92
CA ASP A 7 3.09 26.15 -2.78
C ASP A 7 3.79 24.78 -2.95
N ILE A 8 3.79 24.22 -4.17
CA ILE A 8 4.65 23.07 -4.46
C ILE A 8 6.10 23.60 -4.46
N ASN A 9 6.69 23.58 -3.30
CA ASN A 9 8.08 23.99 -3.11
C ASN A 9 8.96 23.12 -4.02
N TYR A 10 9.84 23.73 -4.82
CA TYR A 10 10.82 23.00 -5.64
C TYR A 10 11.60 21.97 -4.81
N GLY A 11 11.76 22.23 -3.51
CA GLY A 11 12.31 21.29 -2.53
C GLY A 11 11.54 19.98 -2.41
N SER A 12 10.21 20.02 -2.32
CA SER A 12 9.38 18.83 -2.21
C SER A 12 9.37 17.98 -3.48
N LEU A 13 9.44 18.62 -4.66
CA LEU A 13 9.61 17.90 -5.93
C LEU A 13 10.98 17.21 -6.00
N LEU A 14 12.05 17.88 -5.55
CA LEU A 14 13.39 17.32 -5.49
C LEU A 14 13.43 16.13 -4.54
N VAL A 15 12.80 16.24 -3.35
CA VAL A 15 12.63 15.14 -2.39
C VAL A 15 11.94 13.94 -3.04
N LEU A 16 10.85 14.18 -3.77
CA LEU A 16 10.12 13.12 -4.46
C LEU A 16 11.01 12.40 -5.49
N TRP A 17 11.69 13.14 -6.35
CA TRP A 17 12.60 12.58 -7.35
C TRP A 17 13.74 11.78 -6.73
N LEU A 18 14.34 12.30 -5.65
CA LEU A 18 15.40 11.63 -4.92
C LEU A 18 14.89 10.33 -4.29
N ALA A 19 13.72 10.36 -3.64
CA ALA A 19 13.12 9.17 -3.04
C ALA A 19 12.80 8.09 -4.09
N LEU A 20 12.29 8.50 -5.27
CA LEU A 20 12.03 7.61 -6.39
C LEU A 20 13.33 6.98 -6.93
N ALA A 21 14.38 7.78 -7.08
CA ALA A 21 15.69 7.29 -7.53
C ALA A 21 16.30 6.31 -6.52
N VAL A 22 16.20 6.59 -5.22
CA VAL A 22 16.67 5.70 -4.16
C VAL A 22 15.89 4.37 -4.18
N ASP A 23 14.55 4.37 -4.25
CA ASP A 23 13.75 3.12 -4.34
C ASP A 23 14.04 2.31 -5.60
N ALA A 24 14.41 2.98 -6.71
CA ALA A 24 14.79 2.30 -7.94
C ALA A 24 16.11 1.56 -7.84
N VAL A 25 17.11 2.15 -7.17
CA VAL A 25 18.49 1.64 -7.06
C VAL A 25 18.70 0.84 -5.79
N TRP A 26 18.28 1.38 -4.66
CA TRP A 26 18.51 0.78 -3.34
C TRP A 26 17.34 -0.14 -2.95
N ARG A 27 17.71 -1.34 -2.53
CA ARG A 27 16.79 -2.35 -2.01
C ARG A 27 17.00 -2.49 -0.51
N TRP A 28 16.12 -1.89 0.27
CA TRP A 28 16.20 -2.02 1.72
C TRP A 28 15.87 -3.46 2.14
N PRO A 29 16.73 -4.13 2.97
CA PRO A 29 16.43 -5.45 3.50
C PRO A 29 15.18 -5.42 4.38
N GLN A 30 14.26 -6.38 4.17
CA GLN A 30 13.00 -6.42 4.93
C GLN A 30 13.20 -6.60 6.44
N SER A 31 14.30 -7.20 6.87
CA SER A 31 14.64 -7.42 8.29
C SER A 31 14.85 -6.11 9.06
N THR A 32 15.41 -5.09 8.41
CA THR A 32 15.75 -3.78 9.01
C THR A 32 14.80 -2.68 8.59
N HIS A 33 13.82 -2.99 7.74
CA HIS A 33 12.91 -1.97 7.22
C HIS A 33 11.93 -1.47 8.30
N PRO A 34 11.79 -0.14 8.53
CA PRO A 34 10.91 0.41 9.56
C PRO A 34 9.45 -0.05 9.43
N LEU A 35 8.95 -0.20 8.20
CA LEU A 35 7.60 -0.72 7.97
C LEU A 35 7.42 -2.17 8.44
N THR A 36 8.48 -2.96 8.58
CA THR A 36 8.39 -4.32 9.13
C THR A 36 8.09 -4.27 10.63
N PHE A 37 8.71 -3.35 11.34
CA PHE A 37 8.39 -3.08 12.73
C PHE A 37 6.92 -2.61 12.89
N MET A 38 6.48 -1.69 12.03
CA MET A 38 5.07 -1.25 12.02
C MET A 38 4.10 -2.41 11.74
N ARG A 39 4.43 -3.30 10.79
CA ARG A 39 3.63 -4.52 10.53
C ARG A 39 3.52 -5.40 11.78
N TYR A 40 4.60 -5.55 12.52
CA TYR A 40 4.60 -6.31 13.77
C TYR A 40 3.69 -5.66 14.82
N LEU A 41 3.80 -4.35 15.06
CA LEU A 41 2.96 -3.61 16.00
C LEU A 41 1.47 -3.70 15.65
N VAL A 42 1.11 -3.46 14.39
CA VAL A 42 -0.27 -3.53 13.90
C VAL A 42 -0.84 -4.95 14.12
N ARG A 43 -0.04 -6.00 13.85
CA ARG A 43 -0.46 -7.39 14.05
C ARG A 43 -0.67 -7.72 15.52
N GLN A 44 0.23 -7.28 16.38
CA GLN A 44 0.13 -7.50 17.83
C GLN A 44 -1.08 -6.76 18.42
N MET A 45 -1.28 -5.51 18.00
CA MET A 45 -2.44 -4.73 18.42
C MET A 45 -3.76 -5.40 18.01
N GLY A 46 -3.87 -5.85 16.76
CA GLY A 46 -5.04 -6.58 16.29
C GLY A 46 -5.32 -7.86 17.06
N ARG A 47 -4.26 -8.59 17.49
CA ARG A 47 -4.43 -9.83 18.30
C ARG A 47 -4.84 -9.54 19.74
N LYS A 48 -4.28 -8.47 20.34
CA LYS A 48 -4.54 -8.14 21.76
C LYS A 48 -5.89 -7.46 21.99
N VAL A 49 -6.35 -6.66 21.03
CA VAL A 49 -7.54 -5.81 21.18
C VAL A 49 -8.77 -6.43 20.51
N LEU A 50 -8.61 -7.53 19.74
CA LEU A 50 -9.74 -8.21 19.12
C LEU A 50 -10.70 -8.74 20.20
N PRO A 51 -11.97 -8.28 20.23
CA PRO A 51 -12.94 -8.79 21.20
C PRO A 51 -13.25 -10.27 20.94
N SER A 52 -13.72 -10.98 21.96
CA SER A 52 -14.18 -12.37 21.82
C SER A 52 -15.39 -12.46 20.87
N SER A 53 -15.61 -13.65 20.30
CA SER A 53 -16.70 -13.89 19.35
C SER A 53 -18.11 -13.72 19.94
N SER A 54 -18.23 -13.66 21.26
CA SER A 54 -19.50 -13.46 21.98
C SER A 54 -20.02 -12.02 21.93
N PHE A 55 -19.14 -11.05 21.60
CA PHE A 55 -19.52 -9.65 21.53
C PHE A 55 -20.23 -9.29 20.21
N SER A 56 -21.02 -8.20 20.24
CA SER A 56 -21.77 -7.74 19.08
C SER A 56 -20.86 -7.27 17.95
N PRO A 57 -21.31 -7.34 16.67
CA PRO A 57 -20.54 -6.80 15.54
C PRO A 57 -20.20 -5.32 15.68
N PHE A 58 -21.08 -4.54 16.32
CA PHE A 58 -20.86 -3.11 16.58
C PHE A 58 -19.69 -2.86 17.52
N GLN A 59 -19.53 -3.68 18.55
CA GLN A 59 -18.40 -3.60 19.48
C GLN A 59 -17.06 -3.91 18.78
N HIS A 60 -17.03 -4.90 17.89
CA HIS A 60 -15.85 -5.17 17.06
C HIS A 60 -15.51 -3.97 16.17
N TYR A 61 -16.53 -3.30 15.62
CA TYR A 61 -16.35 -2.11 14.80
C TYR A 61 -15.72 -0.95 15.58
N ILE A 62 -16.24 -0.66 16.78
CA ILE A 62 -15.68 0.38 17.67
C ILE A 62 -14.25 0.03 18.09
N SER A 63 -14.04 -1.22 18.55
CA SER A 63 -12.70 -1.67 18.97
C SER A 63 -11.67 -1.57 17.87
N GLY A 64 -12.04 -1.88 16.62
CA GLY A 64 -11.15 -1.77 15.47
C GLY A 64 -10.79 -0.32 15.10
N SER A 65 -11.78 0.59 15.13
CA SER A 65 -11.52 2.00 14.89
C SER A 65 -10.65 2.63 15.99
N LEU A 66 -10.94 2.32 17.26
CA LEU A 66 -10.17 2.80 18.40
C LEU A 66 -8.74 2.24 18.41
N ALA A 67 -8.58 0.94 18.10
CA ALA A 67 -7.27 0.30 17.99
C ALA A 67 -6.40 0.96 16.91
N ALA A 68 -6.98 1.27 15.75
CA ALA A 68 -6.28 1.99 14.68
C ALA A 68 -5.88 3.39 15.13
N LEU A 69 -6.79 4.14 15.74
CA LEU A 69 -6.55 5.50 16.20
C LEU A 69 -5.43 5.52 17.26
N VAL A 70 -5.53 4.71 18.31
CA VAL A 70 -4.55 4.64 19.38
C VAL A 70 -3.16 4.23 18.89
N LEU A 71 -3.09 3.35 17.88
CA LEU A 71 -1.81 2.90 17.31
C LEU A 71 -1.20 3.94 16.38
N LEU A 72 -1.99 4.55 15.49
CA LEU A 72 -1.47 5.41 14.44
C LEU A 72 -1.21 6.84 14.91
N THR A 73 -2.06 7.38 15.80
CA THR A 73 -1.95 8.77 16.26
C THR A 73 -0.57 9.11 16.87
N PRO A 74 -0.02 8.33 17.82
CA PRO A 74 1.28 8.69 18.40
C PRO A 74 2.41 8.67 17.38
N ILE A 75 2.38 7.73 16.43
CA ILE A 75 3.40 7.64 15.37
C ILE A 75 3.33 8.87 14.46
N VAL A 76 2.11 9.22 14.03
CA VAL A 76 1.89 10.38 13.16
C VAL A 76 2.27 11.67 13.87
N VAL A 77 1.86 11.84 15.12
CA VAL A 77 2.17 13.04 15.93
C VAL A 77 3.68 13.18 16.17
N CYS A 78 4.37 12.11 16.58
CA CYS A 78 5.82 12.15 16.78
C CYS A 78 6.57 12.52 15.48
N LEU A 79 6.20 11.92 14.35
CA LEU A 79 6.83 12.24 13.07
C LEU A 79 6.45 13.64 12.56
N ALA A 80 5.22 14.11 12.83
CA ALA A 80 4.82 15.46 12.51
C ALA A 80 5.64 16.49 13.31
N ILE A 81 5.77 16.31 14.60
CA ILE A 81 6.62 17.17 15.44
C ILE A 81 8.06 17.16 14.92
N LEU A 82 8.60 16.00 14.59
CA LEU A 82 9.96 15.87 14.07
C LEU A 82 10.14 16.64 12.75
N VAL A 83 9.19 16.56 11.82
CA VAL A 83 9.28 17.29 10.54
C VAL A 83 9.10 18.79 10.73
N TYR A 84 8.09 19.23 11.50
CA TYR A 84 7.76 20.66 11.62
C TYR A 84 8.67 21.42 12.59
N MET A 85 9.31 20.74 13.55
CA MET A 85 10.26 21.37 14.48
C MET A 85 11.71 21.26 14.01
N ALA A 86 11.99 20.52 12.94
CA ALA A 86 13.34 20.35 12.45
C ALA A 86 13.88 21.62 11.78
N GLU A 87 15.14 21.93 12.01
CA GLU A 87 15.85 23.00 11.33
C GLU A 87 15.95 22.79 9.81
N TYR A 88 16.06 21.52 9.38
CA TYR A 88 16.09 21.12 7.97
C TYR A 88 14.93 20.15 7.64
N PRO A 89 13.69 20.65 7.45
CA PRO A 89 12.52 19.80 7.22
C PRO A 89 12.65 18.89 6.00
N ILE A 90 13.26 19.41 4.92
CA ILE A 90 13.46 18.71 3.65
C ILE A 90 14.21 17.38 3.83
N PHE A 91 15.19 17.32 4.73
CA PHE A 91 15.92 16.09 5.03
C PHE A 91 15.00 15.02 5.62
N PHE A 92 14.18 15.38 6.60
CA PHE A 92 13.25 14.44 7.25
C PHE A 92 12.12 14.02 6.31
N GLU A 93 11.63 14.92 5.47
CA GLU A 93 10.69 14.59 4.39
C GLU A 93 11.27 13.54 3.45
N ALA A 94 12.53 13.72 3.02
CA ALA A 94 13.20 12.77 2.13
C ALA A 94 13.35 11.39 2.79
N VAL A 95 13.76 11.33 4.06
CA VAL A 95 13.89 10.08 4.82
C VAL A 95 12.54 9.38 4.94
N ILE A 96 11.49 10.10 5.32
CA ILE A 96 10.13 9.54 5.42
C ILE A 96 9.68 9.00 4.06
N MET A 97 9.87 9.74 2.98
CA MET A 97 9.47 9.30 1.64
C MET A 97 10.20 8.04 1.19
N VAL A 98 11.51 7.95 1.41
CA VAL A 98 12.31 6.74 1.12
C VAL A 98 11.80 5.53 1.89
N VAL A 99 11.43 5.72 3.17
CA VAL A 99 10.86 4.64 3.99
C VAL A 99 9.45 4.23 3.52
N LEU A 100 8.63 5.16 3.06
CA LEU A 100 7.27 4.87 2.61
C LEU A 100 7.21 4.17 1.25
N LEU A 101 8.19 4.41 0.37
CA LEU A 101 8.31 3.81 -0.95
C LEU A 101 9.02 2.44 -0.85
N ASP A 102 8.27 1.36 -0.63
CA ASP A 102 8.77 -0.03 -0.53
C ASP A 102 8.33 -0.86 -1.77
N PHE A 103 8.50 -0.29 -2.97
CA PHE A 103 8.10 -0.99 -4.20
C PHE A 103 9.23 -1.84 -4.80
N GLY A 104 10.47 -1.49 -4.56
CA GLY A 104 11.64 -2.24 -5.03
C GLY A 104 11.61 -3.71 -4.57
N TYR A 105 11.25 -3.97 -3.31
CA TYR A 105 11.05 -5.32 -2.79
C TYR A 105 9.91 -6.07 -3.49
N GLN A 106 8.77 -5.43 -3.68
CA GLN A 106 7.62 -6.02 -4.39
C GLN A 106 8.04 -6.44 -5.80
N ARG A 107 8.64 -5.53 -6.56
CA ARG A 107 9.15 -5.80 -7.91
C ARG A 107 10.09 -7.02 -7.96
N GLN A 108 10.93 -7.20 -6.95
CA GLN A 108 11.83 -8.35 -6.89
C GLN A 108 11.07 -9.67 -6.71
N GLN A 109 10.03 -9.71 -5.87
CA GLN A 109 9.22 -10.93 -5.67
C GLN A 109 8.58 -11.36 -6.98
N TYR A 110 8.02 -10.43 -7.75
CA TYR A 110 7.43 -10.75 -9.06
C TYR A 110 8.47 -11.18 -10.10
N LYS A 111 9.67 -10.59 -10.09
CA LYS A 111 10.79 -11.06 -10.93
C LYS A 111 11.17 -12.51 -10.63
N LYS A 112 11.13 -12.93 -9.35
CA LYS A 112 11.36 -14.33 -8.96
C LYS A 112 10.28 -15.25 -9.52
N VAL A 113 9.00 -14.85 -9.48
CA VAL A 113 7.90 -15.61 -10.09
C VAL A 113 8.12 -15.81 -11.59
N LEU A 114 8.37 -14.73 -12.33
CA LEU A 114 8.62 -14.78 -13.77
C LEU A 114 9.81 -15.67 -14.12
N LYS A 115 10.89 -15.60 -13.33
CA LYS A 115 12.07 -16.47 -13.51
C LYS A 115 11.74 -17.93 -13.25
N SER A 116 10.84 -18.24 -12.29
CA SER A 116 10.40 -19.61 -12.02
C SER A 116 9.53 -20.17 -13.15
N VAL A 117 8.66 -19.36 -13.74
CA VAL A 117 7.87 -19.72 -14.93
C VAL A 117 8.79 -19.98 -16.13
N GLY A 118 9.75 -19.08 -16.40
CA GLY A 118 10.70 -19.24 -17.50
C GLY A 118 11.64 -20.46 -17.36
N ARG A 119 11.79 -21.01 -16.14
CA ARG A 119 12.55 -22.24 -15.85
C ARG A 119 11.67 -23.50 -15.80
N ASN A 120 10.42 -23.44 -16.23
CA ASN A 120 9.44 -24.52 -16.17
C ASN A 120 9.17 -25.09 -14.76
N LYS A 121 9.48 -24.32 -13.69
CA LYS A 121 9.19 -24.69 -12.30
C LYS A 121 7.79 -24.25 -11.91
N LYS A 122 6.76 -24.89 -12.50
CA LYS A 122 5.35 -24.48 -12.37
C LYS A 122 4.81 -24.55 -10.94
N SER A 123 5.14 -25.61 -10.18
CA SER A 123 4.69 -25.76 -8.80
C SER A 123 5.20 -24.61 -7.91
N LEU A 124 6.49 -24.28 -8.01
CA LEU A 124 7.09 -23.17 -7.27
C LEU A 124 6.51 -21.82 -7.69
N ALA A 125 6.26 -21.63 -8.98
CA ALA A 125 5.65 -20.38 -9.47
C ALA A 125 4.21 -20.21 -8.96
N ARG A 126 3.40 -21.28 -8.91
CA ARG A 126 2.04 -21.28 -8.34
C ARG A 126 2.04 -20.94 -6.87
N GLU A 127 2.90 -21.57 -6.09
CA GLU A 127 3.07 -21.31 -4.66
C GLU A 127 3.45 -19.83 -4.40
N MET A 128 4.44 -19.32 -5.13
CA MET A 128 4.87 -17.92 -5.02
C MET A 128 3.74 -16.94 -5.37
N VAL A 129 3.02 -17.16 -6.47
CA VAL A 129 1.88 -16.30 -6.85
C VAL A 129 0.77 -16.40 -5.82
N GLY A 130 0.44 -17.61 -5.34
CA GLY A 130 -0.55 -17.83 -4.29
C GLY A 130 -0.23 -17.03 -3.02
N THR A 131 1.03 -17.04 -2.60
CA THR A 131 1.49 -16.26 -1.44
C THR A 131 1.37 -14.74 -1.68
N ILE A 132 1.74 -14.25 -2.87
CA ILE A 132 1.72 -12.82 -3.20
C ILE A 132 0.29 -12.29 -3.37
N THR A 133 -0.60 -13.08 -3.98
CA THR A 133 -1.99 -12.69 -4.28
C THR A 133 -2.96 -13.06 -3.15
N ALA A 134 -2.53 -13.87 -2.19
CA ALA A 134 -3.36 -14.49 -1.15
C ALA A 134 -4.57 -15.26 -1.72
N ARG A 135 -4.41 -15.89 -2.89
CA ARG A 135 -5.42 -16.71 -3.59
C ARG A 135 -4.88 -18.13 -3.81
N GLN A 136 -5.78 -19.10 -3.94
CA GLN A 136 -5.42 -20.43 -4.41
C GLN A 136 -5.07 -20.39 -5.89
N CYS A 137 -3.85 -20.79 -6.23
CA CYS A 137 -3.32 -20.71 -7.59
C CYS A 137 -2.89 -22.09 -8.15
N ASP A 138 -3.30 -23.16 -7.48
CA ASP A 138 -2.81 -24.54 -7.74
C ASP A 138 -3.19 -25.07 -9.14
N THR A 139 -4.31 -24.60 -9.68
CA THR A 139 -4.84 -25.03 -11.00
C THR A 139 -4.45 -24.11 -12.16
N LEU A 140 -3.71 -23.01 -11.89
CA LEU A 140 -3.40 -22.03 -12.94
C LEU A 140 -2.43 -22.59 -13.97
N THR A 141 -2.69 -22.27 -15.24
CA THR A 141 -1.75 -22.48 -16.37
C THR A 141 -0.62 -21.47 -16.30
N ASP A 142 0.46 -21.65 -17.08
CA ASP A 142 1.60 -20.72 -17.10
C ASP A 142 1.17 -19.29 -17.48
N ILE A 143 0.25 -19.18 -18.44
CA ILE A 143 -0.35 -17.88 -18.83
C ILE A 143 -1.19 -17.31 -17.68
N GLY A 144 -1.94 -18.15 -16.97
CA GLY A 144 -2.73 -17.75 -15.80
C GLY A 144 -1.87 -17.24 -14.66
N ILE A 145 -0.74 -17.89 -14.38
CA ILE A 145 0.25 -17.45 -13.38
C ILE A 145 0.82 -16.08 -13.75
N ALA A 146 1.26 -15.91 -15.00
CA ALA A 146 1.81 -14.64 -15.48
C ALA A 146 0.77 -13.51 -15.40
N LYS A 147 -0.46 -13.77 -15.83
CA LYS A 147 -1.56 -12.80 -15.76
C LYS A 147 -1.86 -12.39 -14.32
N ALA A 148 -2.04 -13.34 -13.41
CA ALA A 148 -2.30 -13.08 -11.99
C ALA A 148 -1.14 -12.29 -11.32
N ALA A 149 0.10 -12.60 -11.68
CA ALA A 149 1.26 -11.87 -11.20
C ALA A 149 1.26 -10.41 -11.70
N ILE A 150 1.02 -10.17 -12.98
CA ILE A 150 0.99 -8.83 -13.57
C ILE A 150 -0.15 -8.00 -12.97
N GLU A 151 -1.37 -8.55 -12.88
CA GLU A 151 -2.52 -7.87 -12.28
C GLU A 151 -2.25 -7.47 -10.83
N SER A 152 -1.70 -8.38 -10.03
CA SER A 152 -1.37 -8.10 -8.63
C SER A 152 -0.24 -7.09 -8.49
N LEU A 153 0.79 -7.13 -9.36
CA LEU A 153 1.86 -6.14 -9.38
C LEU A 153 1.32 -4.74 -9.69
N TRP A 154 0.42 -4.66 -10.68
CA TRP A 154 -0.22 -3.41 -11.07
C TRP A 154 -1.03 -2.79 -9.92
N LEU A 155 -1.85 -3.60 -9.23
CA LEU A 155 -2.59 -3.15 -8.06
C LEU A 155 -1.65 -2.67 -6.93
N LYS A 156 -0.56 -3.41 -6.67
CA LYS A 156 0.43 -2.99 -5.68
C LYS A 156 1.15 -1.71 -6.09
N PHE A 157 1.43 -1.52 -7.36
CA PHE A 157 1.99 -0.28 -7.89
C PHE A 157 1.05 0.89 -7.61
N LEU A 158 -0.24 0.76 -7.92
CA LEU A 158 -1.23 1.79 -7.65
C LEU A 158 -1.33 2.13 -6.15
N TYR A 159 -1.38 1.13 -5.29
CA TYR A 159 -1.52 1.35 -3.85
C TYR A 159 -0.24 1.87 -3.18
N LEU A 160 0.91 1.28 -3.51
CA LEU A 160 2.17 1.56 -2.80
C LEU A 160 2.95 2.73 -3.39
N TYR A 161 2.76 3.01 -4.65
CA TYR A 161 3.52 4.03 -5.35
C TYR A 161 2.66 5.23 -5.68
N CYS A 162 1.67 5.05 -6.57
CA CYS A 162 0.80 6.16 -6.98
C CYS A 162 0.04 6.77 -5.78
N GLY A 163 -0.44 5.93 -4.85
CA GLY A 163 -1.14 6.40 -3.66
C GLY A 163 -0.25 7.21 -2.73
N VAL A 164 0.97 6.75 -2.45
CA VAL A 164 1.92 7.47 -1.60
C VAL A 164 2.34 8.80 -2.23
N ILE A 165 2.67 8.79 -3.53
CA ILE A 165 3.04 10.01 -4.28
C ILE A 165 1.87 11.01 -4.29
N PHE A 166 0.65 10.54 -4.56
CA PHE A 166 -0.53 11.40 -4.58
C PHE A 166 -0.73 12.11 -3.25
N TYR A 167 -0.69 11.38 -2.14
CA TYR A 167 -0.86 11.97 -0.81
C TYR A 167 0.32 12.81 -0.37
N PHE A 168 1.51 12.54 -0.85
CA PHE A 168 2.65 13.44 -0.64
C PHE A 168 2.45 14.79 -1.32
N VAL A 169 1.96 14.79 -2.57
CA VAL A 169 1.72 16.03 -3.33
C VAL A 169 0.55 16.83 -2.74
N VAL A 170 -0.52 16.16 -2.27
CA VAL A 170 -1.73 16.82 -1.78
C VAL A 170 -1.63 17.25 -0.32
N ALA A 171 -1.04 16.44 0.53
CA ALA A 171 -1.05 16.62 2.00
C ALA A 171 0.36 16.50 2.63
N GLY A 172 1.41 16.57 1.83
CA GLY A 172 2.80 16.51 2.29
C GLY A 172 3.23 15.15 2.84
N PRO A 173 4.39 15.09 3.51
CA PRO A 173 4.97 13.84 4.01
C PRO A 173 4.09 13.16 5.05
N ILE A 174 3.39 13.93 5.87
CA ILE A 174 2.49 13.39 6.91
C ILE A 174 1.24 12.76 6.28
N GLY A 175 0.69 13.35 5.23
CA GLY A 175 -0.43 12.77 4.48
C GLY A 175 -0.05 11.43 3.83
N ALA A 176 1.11 11.36 3.21
CA ALA A 176 1.66 10.11 2.66
C ALA A 176 1.87 9.05 3.75
N LEU A 177 2.38 9.45 4.93
CA LEU A 177 2.58 8.58 6.09
C LEU A 177 1.25 8.00 6.59
N VAL A 178 0.24 8.84 6.82
CA VAL A 178 -1.08 8.40 7.28
C VAL A 178 -1.70 7.41 6.30
N TYR A 179 -1.68 7.73 5.02
CA TYR A 179 -2.18 6.83 3.97
C TYR A 179 -1.47 5.46 4.01
N ARG A 180 -0.14 5.47 4.07
CA ARG A 180 0.67 4.26 4.06
C ARG A 180 0.46 3.38 5.29
N LEU A 181 0.34 4.00 6.48
CA LEU A 181 0.07 3.28 7.72
C LEU A 181 -1.34 2.68 7.74
N LEU A 182 -2.34 3.39 7.27
CA LEU A 182 -3.71 2.88 7.13
C LEU A 182 -3.77 1.71 6.15
N LEU A 183 -3.10 1.81 5.01
CA LEU A 183 -3.01 0.73 4.03
C LEU A 183 -2.34 -0.51 4.64
N LEU A 184 -1.25 -0.34 5.38
CA LEU A 184 -0.54 -1.40 6.07
C LEU A 184 -1.43 -2.07 7.13
N THR A 185 -2.21 -1.31 7.89
CA THR A 185 -3.16 -1.80 8.88
C THR A 185 -4.22 -2.69 8.23
N THR A 186 -4.79 -2.24 7.11
CA THR A 186 -5.77 -3.01 6.34
C THR A 186 -5.19 -4.35 5.86
N TRP A 187 -3.93 -4.40 5.47
CA TRP A 187 -3.29 -5.64 5.02
C TRP A 187 -2.91 -6.58 6.15
N GLN A 188 -2.63 -6.09 7.35
CA GLN A 188 -2.32 -6.92 8.51
C GLN A 188 -3.56 -7.50 9.19
N TRP A 189 -4.69 -6.79 9.18
CA TRP A 189 -5.95 -7.26 9.74
C TRP A 189 -6.73 -8.05 8.70
N HIS A 190 -6.40 -9.35 8.58
CA HIS A 190 -6.96 -10.23 7.57
C HIS A 190 -8.39 -10.67 7.89
N PHE A 191 -9.23 -10.75 6.87
CA PHE A 191 -10.63 -11.18 6.95
C PHE A 191 -10.84 -12.69 7.05
N ARG A 192 -9.91 -13.44 7.62
CA ARG A 192 -10.03 -14.90 7.70
C ARG A 192 -11.12 -15.36 8.67
N THR A 193 -11.41 -14.56 9.70
CA THR A 193 -12.46 -14.86 10.70
C THR A 193 -13.58 -13.81 10.63
N PRO A 194 -14.84 -14.19 10.94
CA PRO A 194 -15.95 -13.24 10.98
C PRO A 194 -15.71 -12.07 11.93
N THR A 195 -15.14 -12.34 13.11
CA THR A 195 -14.81 -11.33 14.12
C THR A 195 -13.79 -10.31 13.61
N MET A 196 -12.71 -10.78 12.97
CA MET A 196 -11.70 -9.92 12.39
C MET A 196 -12.25 -9.09 11.21
N ARG A 197 -13.25 -9.62 10.51
CA ARG A 197 -13.91 -8.88 9.43
C ARG A 197 -14.59 -7.61 9.95
N TYR A 198 -15.38 -7.71 11.02
CA TYR A 198 -16.05 -6.55 11.63
C TYR A 198 -15.05 -5.58 12.25
N PHE A 199 -14.01 -6.09 12.91
CA PHE A 199 -12.93 -5.31 13.49
C PHE A 199 -12.15 -4.48 12.45
N ALA A 200 -11.83 -5.05 11.29
CA ALA A 200 -11.08 -4.38 10.24
C ALA A 200 -11.93 -3.47 9.33
N THR A 201 -13.27 -3.59 9.36
CA THR A 201 -14.17 -2.87 8.46
C THR A 201 -14.01 -1.35 8.50
N PRO A 202 -13.89 -0.65 9.65
CA PRO A 202 -13.79 0.81 9.67
C PRO A 202 -12.53 1.30 8.94
N VAL A 203 -11.38 0.70 9.23
CA VAL A 203 -10.11 1.05 8.58
C VAL A 203 -10.16 0.75 7.08
N ARG A 204 -10.75 -0.38 6.70
CA ARG A 204 -10.90 -0.73 5.29
C ARG A 204 -11.78 0.23 4.52
N LYS A 205 -12.92 0.65 5.08
CA LYS A 205 -13.80 1.65 4.45
C LYS A 205 -13.06 2.97 4.24
N LEU A 206 -12.32 3.42 5.26
CA LEU A 206 -11.49 4.63 5.16
C LEU A 206 -10.44 4.48 4.05
N VAL A 207 -9.69 3.38 4.04
CA VAL A 207 -8.67 3.13 3.00
C VAL A 207 -9.29 3.00 1.62
N SER A 208 -10.47 2.37 1.49
CA SER A 208 -11.14 2.27 0.17
C SER A 208 -11.50 3.65 -0.39
N LEU A 209 -11.92 4.58 0.48
CA LEU A 209 -12.17 5.97 0.08
C LEU A 209 -10.87 6.68 -0.32
N LEU A 210 -9.82 6.52 0.48
CA LEU A 210 -8.51 7.15 0.21
C LEU A 210 -7.83 6.60 -1.05
N VAL A 211 -8.11 5.37 -1.44
CA VAL A 211 -7.55 4.77 -2.67
C VAL A 211 -8.24 5.25 -3.94
N LEU A 212 -9.49 5.73 -3.87
CA LEU A 212 -10.24 6.15 -5.05
C LEU A 212 -9.52 7.20 -5.93
N PRO A 213 -8.99 8.34 -5.39
CA PRO A 213 -8.33 9.33 -6.21
C PRO A 213 -7.08 8.79 -6.94
N PRO A 214 -6.10 8.16 -6.27
CA PRO A 214 -4.93 7.63 -6.96
C PRO A 214 -5.27 6.46 -7.89
N ALA A 215 -6.29 5.64 -7.58
CA ALA A 215 -6.75 4.58 -8.47
C ALA A 215 -7.39 5.14 -9.74
N PHE A 216 -8.15 6.23 -9.65
CA PHE A 216 -8.71 6.90 -10.81
C PHE A 216 -7.62 7.47 -11.73
N ILE A 217 -6.61 8.14 -11.17
CA ILE A 217 -5.46 8.64 -11.92
C ILE A 217 -4.71 7.48 -12.59
N GLY A 218 -4.46 6.39 -11.86
CA GLY A 218 -3.80 5.21 -12.41
C GLY A 218 -4.60 4.53 -13.51
N ALA A 219 -5.93 4.47 -13.38
CA ALA A 219 -6.82 3.97 -14.43
C ALA A 219 -6.75 4.87 -15.69
N LEU A 220 -6.76 6.18 -15.52
CA LEU A 220 -6.64 7.14 -16.62
C LEU A 220 -5.29 6.99 -17.34
N LEU A 221 -4.19 6.88 -16.61
CA LEU A 221 -2.86 6.64 -17.17
C LEU A 221 -2.79 5.29 -17.92
N SER A 222 -3.44 4.24 -17.39
CA SER A 222 -3.49 2.95 -18.07
C SER A 222 -4.30 2.99 -19.38
N LEU A 223 -5.35 3.82 -19.43
CA LEU A 223 -6.11 4.06 -20.66
C LEU A 223 -5.28 4.75 -21.75
N LEU A 224 -4.40 5.66 -21.36
CA LEU A 224 -3.51 6.37 -22.30
C LEU A 224 -2.43 5.43 -22.87
N VAL A 225 -1.94 4.48 -22.07
CA VAL A 225 -0.85 3.55 -22.47
C VAL A 225 -1.40 2.31 -23.19
N SER A 226 -2.57 1.81 -22.80
CA SER A 226 -3.24 0.70 -23.48
C SER A 226 -4.15 1.22 -24.59
N HIS A 227 -4.28 0.48 -25.71
CA HIS A 227 -5.20 0.83 -26.79
C HIS A 227 -6.59 1.21 -26.23
N PRO A 228 -7.01 2.48 -26.32
CA PRO A 228 -8.20 2.99 -25.59
C PRO A 228 -9.49 2.25 -25.94
N VAL A 229 -9.59 1.76 -27.18
CA VAL A 229 -10.77 1.01 -27.66
C VAL A 229 -10.93 -0.35 -26.98
N LYS A 230 -9.84 -1.07 -26.68
CA LYS A 230 -9.89 -2.37 -25.98
C LYS A 230 -10.21 -2.22 -24.50
N ALA A 231 -9.68 -1.18 -23.86
CA ALA A 231 -9.93 -0.88 -22.46
C ALA A 231 -11.38 -0.42 -22.22
N LEU A 232 -11.96 0.41 -23.11
CA LEU A 232 -13.37 0.83 -23.04
C LEU A 232 -14.33 -0.37 -23.20
N LYS A 233 -14.02 -1.30 -24.12
CA LYS A 233 -14.82 -2.53 -24.28
C LYS A 233 -14.75 -3.44 -23.05
N ALA A 234 -13.60 -3.50 -22.36
CA ALA A 234 -13.47 -4.26 -21.12
C ALA A 234 -14.29 -3.64 -19.98
N PHE A 235 -14.27 -2.31 -19.84
CA PHE A 235 -15.07 -1.59 -18.85
C PHE A 235 -16.58 -1.81 -19.04
N ARG A 236 -17.05 -1.80 -20.30
CA ARG A 236 -18.47 -2.02 -20.64
C ARG A 236 -18.94 -3.46 -20.41
N ARG A 237 -18.02 -4.43 -20.26
CA ARG A 237 -18.34 -5.82 -19.91
C ARG A 237 -18.38 -6.09 -18.41
N CYS A 238 -17.85 -5.18 -17.59
CA CYS A 238 -17.83 -5.28 -16.12
C CYS A 238 -18.94 -4.47 -15.45
N SER A 239 -19.64 -3.63 -16.18
CA SER A 239 -20.88 -2.94 -15.78
C SER A 239 -22.10 -3.76 -16.17
#